data_318b77599f7c7354edadea7199c110f3
#
_entry.id   318b77599f7c7354edadea7199c110f3
#
_cell.length_a   1.000
_cell.length_b   1.000
_cell.length_c   1.000
_cell.angle_alpha   90.00
_cell.angle_beta   90.00
_cell.angle_gamma   90.00
#
_symmetry.space_group_name_H-M   'P 1'
#
loop_
_entity.id
_entity.type
_entity.pdbx_description
1 polymer ?
#
loop_
_entity_poly.entity_id
_entity_poly.type
_entity_poly.pdbx_seq_one_letter_code
_entity_poly.pdbx_strand_id
1 'polypeptide(L)'
;FTFDKNAQELTTNDYEYIPDNQNIIVPIGGGKDSVVTLEHLPREEKRIPFIINPRGATLNCASRAGFSHNDEIVILHRPIDKQLLELNAQGFLNGHTPFSAMLAFYTLWVSYCTNTRKIALSNESSASEPTIPGTEINHQYSKSLEFEVDFRTYTQKFMGDCAHYFSFLRPYTELQIAEMFSQHSQYHDIFRSCNVGSKEDKWCCNCSKCLFAYIILAPYLSEEKMVAIFGENLLDKPTLQTYFDELTGIAAVKPFECVGTLEEVNLALQAIIPNQKDKFLIQHYIKAKKL
;
A
#
# COMPACT_ATOMS: atom_id res chain seq x y z
N PHE A 1 -16.17 10.12 27.04
CA PHE A 1 -17.15 9.37 26.25
C PHE A 1 -18.02 8.56 27.21
N THR A 2 -19.29 8.91 27.35
CA THR A 2 -20.29 8.09 28.05
C THR A 2 -20.96 7.22 27.00
N PHE A 3 -20.78 5.92 27.11
CA PHE A 3 -21.55 4.97 26.32
C PHE A 3 -22.99 4.97 26.86
N ASP A 4 -23.94 5.15 25.95
CA ASP A 4 -25.36 4.97 26.30
C ASP A 4 -25.59 3.48 26.60
N LYS A 5 -25.80 3.17 27.88
CA LYS A 5 -26.08 1.80 28.34
C LYS A 5 -27.41 1.25 27.84
N ASN A 6 -28.24 2.10 27.22
CA ASN A 6 -29.55 1.74 26.68
C ASN A 6 -29.53 1.61 25.15
N ALA A 7 -28.36 1.73 24.48
CA ALA A 7 -28.25 1.43 23.07
C ALA A 7 -28.69 -0.02 22.84
N GLN A 8 -29.82 -0.22 22.18
CA GLN A 8 -30.30 -1.54 21.76
C GLN A 8 -29.21 -2.17 20.87
N GLU A 9 -28.81 -3.41 21.17
CA GLU A 9 -28.01 -4.19 20.22
C GLU A 9 -28.82 -4.32 18.93
N LEU A 10 -28.34 -3.67 17.88
CA LEU A 10 -28.91 -3.83 16.55
C LEU A 10 -28.64 -5.28 16.12
N THR A 11 -29.69 -6.01 15.79
CA THR A 11 -29.56 -7.38 15.29
C THR A 11 -29.39 -7.38 13.75
N THR A 12 -28.79 -8.41 13.21
CA THR A 12 -28.57 -8.56 11.76
C THR A 12 -29.86 -8.54 10.93
N ASN A 13 -31.02 -8.72 11.57
CA ASN A 13 -32.33 -8.67 10.91
C ASN A 13 -32.84 -7.25 10.63
N ASP A 14 -32.17 -6.22 11.16
CA ASP A 14 -32.58 -4.81 11.00
C ASP A 14 -31.94 -4.17 9.75
N TYR A 15 -31.13 -4.92 8.98
CA TYR A 15 -30.45 -4.40 7.79
C TYR A 15 -31.08 -4.95 6.51
N GLU A 16 -31.42 -4.04 5.61
CA GLU A 16 -31.83 -4.38 4.26
C GLU A 16 -30.65 -4.97 3.47
N TYR A 17 -30.86 -6.10 2.80
CA TYR A 17 -29.88 -6.70 1.91
C TYR A 17 -29.55 -5.74 0.76
N ILE A 18 -28.26 -5.40 0.61
CA ILE A 18 -27.78 -4.61 -0.51
C ILE A 18 -27.52 -5.59 -1.68
N PRO A 19 -28.22 -5.46 -2.82
CA PRO A 19 -28.02 -6.33 -3.96
C PRO A 19 -26.56 -6.30 -4.44
N ASP A 20 -26.00 -7.47 -4.79
CA ASP A 20 -24.67 -7.58 -5.38
C ASP A 20 -24.76 -7.13 -6.84
N ASN A 21 -24.46 -5.86 -7.10
CA ASN A 21 -24.20 -5.42 -8.47
C ASN A 21 -22.80 -5.91 -8.87
N GLN A 22 -22.52 -6.13 -10.15
CA GLN A 22 -21.24 -6.59 -10.67
C GLN A 22 -20.10 -5.56 -10.52
N ASN A 23 -20.19 -4.65 -9.54
CA ASN A 23 -19.22 -3.60 -9.27
C ASN A 23 -18.26 -4.02 -8.16
N ILE A 24 -17.06 -3.41 -8.17
CA ILE A 24 -16.03 -3.63 -7.16
C ILE A 24 -15.34 -2.31 -6.82
N ILE A 25 -15.30 -1.95 -5.54
CA ILE A 25 -14.60 -0.77 -5.04
C ILE A 25 -13.12 -1.09 -4.92
N VAL A 26 -12.28 -0.21 -5.50
CA VAL A 26 -10.82 -0.35 -5.46
C VAL A 26 -10.20 0.92 -4.89
N PRO A 27 -9.69 0.90 -3.65
CA PRO A 27 -8.95 2.02 -3.08
C PRO A 27 -7.63 2.25 -3.84
N ILE A 28 -7.39 3.51 -4.26
CA ILE A 28 -6.23 3.88 -5.08
C ILE A 28 -5.25 4.71 -4.25
N GLY A 29 -4.10 4.12 -3.92
CA GLY A 29 -3.00 4.80 -3.24
C GLY A 29 -2.01 5.48 -4.19
N GLY A 30 -2.05 5.20 -5.49
CA GLY A 30 -1.13 5.72 -6.50
C GLY A 30 0.21 4.98 -6.58
N GLY A 31 0.40 3.89 -5.82
CA GLY A 31 1.56 3.00 -5.90
C GLY A 31 1.33 1.79 -6.82
N LYS A 32 2.39 0.99 -7.03
CA LYS A 32 2.37 -0.21 -7.88
C LYS A 32 1.23 -1.19 -7.54
N ASP A 33 0.94 -1.38 -6.25
CA ASP A 33 -0.02 -2.38 -5.78
C ASP A 33 -1.45 -2.04 -6.22
N SER A 34 -1.85 -0.77 -6.09
CA SER A 34 -3.17 -0.32 -6.57
C SER A 34 -3.29 -0.38 -8.08
N VAL A 35 -2.20 -0.16 -8.82
CA VAL A 35 -2.16 -0.33 -10.28
C VAL A 35 -2.35 -1.80 -10.65
N VAL A 36 -1.61 -2.71 -10.03
CA VAL A 36 -1.76 -4.16 -10.30
C VAL A 36 -3.17 -4.64 -9.98
N THR A 37 -3.75 -4.20 -8.86
CA THR A 37 -5.14 -4.52 -8.52
C THR A 37 -6.10 -4.02 -9.60
N LEU A 38 -5.97 -2.76 -10.04
CA LEU A 38 -6.82 -2.18 -11.08
C LEU A 38 -6.74 -2.96 -12.41
N GLU A 39 -5.55 -3.37 -12.83
CA GLU A 39 -5.33 -3.99 -14.13
C GLU A 39 -5.63 -5.49 -14.15
N HIS A 40 -5.52 -6.19 -13.00
CA HIS A 40 -5.66 -7.64 -12.92
C HIS A 40 -7.00 -8.13 -12.34
N LEU A 41 -7.84 -7.24 -11.83
CA LEU A 41 -9.22 -7.62 -11.48
C LEU A 41 -9.98 -8.10 -12.73
N PRO A 42 -10.91 -9.06 -12.59
CA PRO A 42 -11.73 -9.56 -13.71
C PRO A 42 -12.38 -8.40 -14.48
N ARG A 43 -12.33 -8.47 -15.82
CA ARG A 43 -12.85 -7.41 -16.70
C ARG A 43 -14.36 -7.27 -16.67
N GLU A 44 -15.04 -8.33 -16.27
CA GLU A 44 -16.50 -8.39 -16.12
C GLU A 44 -16.98 -7.54 -14.95
N GLU A 45 -16.11 -7.27 -13.98
CA GLU A 45 -16.42 -6.45 -12.82
C GLU A 45 -16.17 -4.96 -13.13
N LYS A 46 -17.21 -4.15 -13.00
CA LYS A 46 -17.05 -2.70 -13.11
C LYS A 46 -16.32 -2.19 -11.89
N ARG A 47 -15.09 -1.72 -12.07
CA ARG A 47 -14.26 -1.14 -11.01
C ARG A 47 -14.72 0.27 -10.68
N ILE A 48 -14.81 0.57 -9.38
CA ILE A 48 -15.08 1.91 -8.83
C ILE A 48 -13.83 2.35 -8.07
N PRO A 49 -12.95 3.17 -8.67
CA PRO A 49 -11.81 3.73 -7.96
C PRO A 49 -12.26 4.59 -6.79
N PHE A 50 -11.64 4.37 -5.61
CA PHE A 50 -11.90 5.16 -4.41
C PHE A 50 -10.61 5.85 -3.95
N ILE A 51 -10.64 7.17 -3.81
CA ILE A 51 -9.47 7.98 -3.46
C ILE A 51 -9.77 8.84 -2.25
N ILE A 52 -8.90 8.77 -1.22
CA ILE A 52 -8.94 9.66 -0.06
C ILE A 52 -7.89 10.75 -0.23
N ASN A 53 -8.30 12.02 -0.14
CA ASN A 53 -7.43 13.18 -0.29
C ASN A 53 -6.58 13.05 -1.57
N PRO A 54 -7.14 13.26 -2.74
CA PRO A 54 -6.51 13.00 -4.03
C PRO A 54 -5.16 13.74 -4.16
N ARG A 55 -4.21 13.08 -4.82
CA ARG A 55 -2.87 13.58 -5.16
C ARG A 55 -2.58 13.25 -6.61
N GLY A 56 -1.51 13.81 -7.18
CA GLY A 56 -1.14 13.55 -8.58
C GLY A 56 -1.10 12.07 -8.90
N ALA A 57 -0.30 11.28 -8.20
CA ALA A 57 -0.17 9.84 -8.47
C ALA A 57 -1.51 9.07 -8.37
N THR A 58 -2.38 9.40 -7.39
CA THR A 58 -3.66 8.68 -7.23
C THR A 58 -4.61 8.96 -8.39
N LEU A 59 -4.74 10.22 -8.79
CA LEU A 59 -5.59 10.64 -9.91
C LEU A 59 -5.01 10.18 -11.26
N ASN A 60 -3.69 10.33 -11.44
CA ASN A 60 -3.02 9.94 -12.67
C ASN A 60 -3.12 8.42 -12.91
N CYS A 61 -2.95 7.59 -11.87
CA CYS A 61 -3.12 6.15 -12.00
C CYS A 61 -4.57 5.77 -12.35
N ALA A 62 -5.57 6.36 -11.70
CA ALA A 62 -6.97 6.11 -12.04
C ALA A 62 -7.31 6.57 -13.46
N SER A 63 -6.85 7.76 -13.85
CA SER A 63 -7.05 8.29 -15.21
C SER A 63 -6.37 7.43 -16.28
N ARG A 64 -5.13 6.95 -16.02
CA ARG A 64 -4.39 6.06 -16.92
C ARG A 64 -5.07 4.70 -17.08
N ALA A 65 -5.78 4.24 -16.06
CA ALA A 65 -6.63 3.06 -16.10
C ALA A 65 -7.96 3.28 -16.85
N GLY A 66 -8.22 4.49 -17.36
CA GLY A 66 -9.38 4.84 -18.17
C GLY A 66 -10.56 5.43 -17.39
N PHE A 67 -10.39 5.83 -16.11
CA PHE A 67 -11.45 6.42 -15.30
C PHE A 67 -11.43 7.95 -15.38
N SER A 68 -12.58 8.55 -15.70
CA SER A 68 -12.70 10.00 -15.69
C SER A 68 -12.90 10.56 -14.28
N HIS A 69 -12.30 11.71 -13.99
CA HIS A 69 -12.29 12.30 -12.66
C HIS A 69 -13.70 12.70 -12.15
N ASN A 70 -14.62 13.04 -13.02
CA ASN A 70 -15.87 13.69 -12.61
C ASN A 70 -17.02 12.73 -12.30
N ASP A 71 -17.04 11.53 -12.90
CA ASP A 71 -18.23 10.67 -12.84
C ASP A 71 -17.94 9.22 -12.46
N GLU A 72 -16.65 8.81 -12.44
CA GLU A 72 -16.29 7.41 -12.28
C GLU A 72 -15.40 7.13 -11.05
N ILE A 73 -14.85 8.18 -10.42
CA ILE A 73 -13.98 8.08 -9.25
C ILE A 73 -14.71 8.60 -8.02
N VAL A 74 -14.82 7.78 -7.00
CA VAL A 74 -15.32 8.23 -5.68
C VAL A 74 -14.19 8.91 -4.92
N ILE A 75 -14.38 10.18 -4.57
CA ILE A 75 -13.41 10.98 -3.84
C ILE A 75 -13.92 11.32 -2.46
N LEU A 76 -13.11 11.03 -1.44
CA LEU A 76 -13.34 11.44 -0.06
C LEU A 76 -12.32 12.49 0.35
N HIS A 77 -12.79 13.67 0.76
CA HIS A 77 -11.95 14.68 1.37
C HIS A 77 -11.98 14.56 2.89
N ARG A 78 -10.82 14.21 3.48
CA ARG A 78 -10.63 14.11 4.92
C ARG A 78 -9.61 15.17 5.37
N PRO A 79 -10.04 16.37 5.75
CA PRO A 79 -9.14 17.36 6.33
C PRO A 79 -8.63 16.87 7.70
N ILE A 80 -7.38 17.17 8.02
CA ILE A 80 -6.84 17.00 9.36
C ILE A 80 -7.20 18.27 10.15
N ASP A 81 -7.66 18.07 11.40
CA ASP A 81 -7.99 19.18 12.28
C ASP A 81 -6.78 20.10 12.48
N LYS A 82 -7.00 21.41 12.40
CA LYS A 82 -5.92 22.40 12.54
C LYS A 82 -5.27 22.35 13.92
N GLN A 83 -6.06 22.10 14.97
CA GLN A 83 -5.54 21.99 16.34
C GLN A 83 -4.57 20.81 16.46
N LEU A 84 -4.83 19.67 15.78
CA LEU A 84 -3.90 18.55 15.77
C LEU A 84 -2.56 18.94 15.11
N LEU A 85 -2.60 19.70 14.02
CA LEU A 85 -1.38 20.19 13.36
C LEU A 85 -0.61 21.17 14.23
N GLU A 86 -1.30 22.05 14.94
CA GLU A 86 -0.70 23.00 15.89
C GLU A 86 -0.05 22.29 17.08
N LEU A 87 -0.72 21.29 17.66
CA LEU A 87 -0.16 20.46 18.74
C LEU A 87 1.08 19.69 18.28
N ASN A 88 1.06 19.13 17.07
CA ASN A 88 2.23 18.46 16.48
C ASN A 88 3.41 19.43 16.32
N ALA A 89 3.15 20.66 15.86
CA ALA A 89 4.19 21.68 15.72
C ALA A 89 4.78 22.11 17.07
N GLN A 90 4.03 21.99 18.16
CA GLN A 90 4.46 22.25 19.54
C GLN A 90 5.19 21.06 20.18
N GLY A 91 5.34 19.93 19.46
CA GLY A 91 6.05 18.75 19.94
C GLY A 91 5.22 17.80 20.82
N PHE A 92 3.89 17.96 20.85
CA PHE A 92 3.03 16.98 21.52
C PHE A 92 3.12 15.63 20.80
N LEU A 93 3.12 14.55 21.59
CA LEU A 93 3.17 13.19 21.05
C LEU A 93 1.88 12.87 20.29
N ASN A 94 2.05 12.51 19.03
CA ASN A 94 0.98 12.06 18.16
C ASN A 94 1.20 10.58 17.86
N GLY A 95 0.32 9.71 18.33
CA GLY A 95 0.42 8.27 18.08
C GLY A 95 0.23 7.91 16.60
N HIS A 96 0.57 6.68 16.25
CA HIS A 96 0.31 6.15 14.93
C HIS A 96 -1.19 5.94 14.69
N THR A 97 -1.77 6.65 13.72
CA THR A 97 -3.15 6.41 13.31
C THR A 97 -3.18 5.21 12.34
N PRO A 98 -3.92 4.14 12.63
CA PRO A 98 -4.02 2.97 11.76
C PRO A 98 -4.86 3.30 10.51
N PHE A 99 -4.23 3.96 9.54
CA PHE A 99 -4.90 4.48 8.34
C PHE A 99 -5.69 3.41 7.59
N SER A 100 -5.15 2.19 7.46
CA SER A 100 -5.84 1.12 6.73
C SER A 100 -7.09 0.62 7.45
N ALA A 101 -7.12 0.64 8.79
CA ALA A 101 -8.35 0.36 9.55
C ALA A 101 -9.41 1.45 9.30
N MET A 102 -9.00 2.71 9.32
CA MET A 102 -9.91 3.82 8.98
C MET A 102 -10.41 3.70 7.53
N LEU A 103 -9.53 3.36 6.59
CA LEU A 103 -9.89 3.11 5.19
C LEU A 103 -10.96 2.02 5.07
N ALA A 104 -10.85 0.93 5.85
CA ALA A 104 -11.82 -0.16 5.85
C ALA A 104 -13.23 0.36 6.18
N PHE A 105 -13.40 1.19 7.21
CA PHE A 105 -14.70 1.80 7.51
C PHE A 105 -15.18 2.79 6.45
N TYR A 106 -14.30 3.56 5.85
CA TYR A 106 -14.68 4.43 4.72
C TYR A 106 -15.14 3.62 3.50
N THR A 107 -14.53 2.47 3.23
CA THR A 107 -14.99 1.62 2.12
C THR A 107 -16.37 1.02 2.37
N LEU A 108 -16.76 0.74 3.62
CA LEU A 108 -18.14 0.35 3.95
C LEU A 108 -19.14 1.48 3.64
N TRP A 109 -18.76 2.71 3.96
CA TRP A 109 -19.62 3.85 3.64
C TRP A 109 -19.75 4.06 2.14
N VAL A 110 -18.63 3.94 1.39
CA VAL A 110 -18.68 3.99 -0.08
C VAL A 110 -19.50 2.82 -0.64
N SER A 111 -19.36 1.62 -0.08
CA SER A 111 -20.17 0.43 -0.41
C SER A 111 -21.67 0.74 -0.32
N TYR A 112 -22.10 1.32 0.78
CA TYR A 112 -23.47 1.73 0.98
C TYR A 112 -23.92 2.78 -0.05
N CYS A 113 -23.14 3.86 -0.24
CA CYS A 113 -23.49 4.96 -1.15
C CYS A 113 -23.53 4.53 -2.62
N THR A 114 -22.72 3.55 -3.02
CA THR A 114 -22.64 3.07 -4.41
C THR A 114 -23.43 1.80 -4.67
N ASN A 115 -24.09 1.26 -3.64
CA ASN A 115 -24.77 -0.04 -3.68
C ASN A 115 -23.83 -1.17 -4.18
N THR A 116 -22.57 -1.15 -3.77
CA THR A 116 -21.51 -2.05 -4.24
C THR A 116 -20.97 -2.87 -3.09
N ARG A 117 -21.15 -4.18 -3.14
CA ARG A 117 -20.78 -5.09 -2.06
C ARG A 117 -19.30 -5.42 -2.01
N LYS A 118 -18.65 -5.60 -3.16
CA LYS A 118 -17.27 -6.05 -3.25
C LYS A 118 -16.29 -4.89 -3.03
N ILE A 119 -15.30 -5.11 -2.14
CA ILE A 119 -14.24 -4.15 -1.82
C ILE A 119 -12.90 -4.88 -1.93
N ALA A 120 -12.10 -4.55 -2.95
CA ALA A 120 -10.79 -5.16 -3.20
C ALA A 120 -9.66 -4.23 -2.76
N LEU A 121 -8.98 -4.60 -1.68
CA LEU A 121 -7.76 -3.95 -1.22
C LEU A 121 -6.53 -4.47 -1.99
N SER A 122 -5.46 -3.71 -1.94
CA SER A 122 -4.18 -4.05 -2.57
C SER A 122 -3.12 -4.46 -1.51
N ASN A 123 -3.54 -5.16 -0.44
CA ASN A 123 -2.59 -5.66 0.54
C ASN A 123 -2.00 -6.98 0.06
N GLU A 124 -0.70 -7.07 0.14
CA GLU A 124 0.13 -8.20 -0.26
C GLU A 124 0.32 -9.21 0.88
N SER A 125 0.99 -10.35 0.60
CA SER A 125 1.25 -11.41 1.59
C SER A 125 2.12 -10.92 2.75
N SER A 126 3.14 -10.12 2.47
CA SER A 126 4.11 -9.63 3.46
C SER A 126 3.53 -8.66 4.50
N ALA A 127 2.34 -8.09 4.25
CA ALA A 127 1.65 -7.22 5.21
C ALA A 127 1.27 -7.91 6.52
N SER A 128 1.27 -9.24 6.58
CA SER A 128 1.04 -10.04 7.80
C SER A 128 2.33 -10.34 8.58
N GLU A 129 3.51 -9.98 8.07
CA GLU A 129 4.79 -10.27 8.71
C GLU A 129 5.04 -9.33 9.91
N PRO A 130 5.52 -9.87 11.07
CA PRO A 130 5.93 -9.04 12.20
C PRO A 130 7.04 -8.06 11.81
N THR A 131 6.97 -6.83 12.31
CA THR A 131 8.02 -5.82 12.11
C THR A 131 9.28 -6.13 12.91
N ILE A 132 9.10 -6.72 14.10
CA ILE A 132 10.20 -7.11 14.98
C ILE A 132 10.33 -8.63 14.92
N PRO A 133 11.44 -9.18 14.40
CA PRO A 133 11.65 -10.62 14.30
C PRO A 133 11.46 -11.35 15.63
N GLY A 134 10.74 -12.47 15.60
CA GLY A 134 10.48 -13.28 16.80
C GLY A 134 9.41 -12.74 17.74
N THR A 135 8.65 -11.73 17.34
CA THR A 135 7.52 -11.15 18.07
C THR A 135 6.26 -11.14 17.22
N GLU A 136 5.11 -10.84 17.84
CA GLU A 136 3.83 -10.61 17.13
C GLU A 136 3.61 -9.13 16.77
N ILE A 137 4.61 -8.26 16.98
CA ILE A 137 4.47 -6.83 16.78
C ILE A 137 4.47 -6.52 15.28
N ASN A 138 3.30 -6.17 14.75
CA ASN A 138 3.11 -5.73 13.38
C ASN A 138 2.55 -4.30 13.33
N HIS A 139 3.38 -3.32 12.94
CA HIS A 139 2.94 -1.93 12.79
C HIS A 139 1.93 -1.74 11.65
N GLN A 140 1.78 -2.74 10.79
CA GLN A 140 0.83 -2.79 9.68
C GLN A 140 -0.36 -3.71 9.97
N TYR A 141 -0.67 -4.03 11.23
CA TYR A 141 -1.76 -4.95 11.60
C TYR A 141 -3.04 -4.72 10.79
N SER A 142 -3.42 -3.45 10.59
CA SER A 142 -4.62 -3.09 9.80
C SER A 142 -4.57 -3.45 8.31
N LYS A 143 -3.45 -3.99 7.83
CA LYS A 143 -3.29 -4.57 6.48
C LYS A 143 -3.16 -6.09 6.50
N SER A 144 -3.02 -6.70 7.66
CA SER A 144 -2.83 -8.15 7.81
C SER A 144 -4.07 -8.94 7.40
N LEU A 145 -3.88 -10.23 7.17
CA LEU A 145 -5.00 -11.16 6.96
C LEU A 145 -5.86 -11.29 8.23
N GLU A 146 -5.24 -11.24 9.40
CA GLU A 146 -5.93 -11.28 10.68
C GLU A 146 -6.92 -10.13 10.81
N PHE A 147 -6.48 -8.89 10.60
CA PHE A 147 -7.39 -7.74 10.57
C PHE A 147 -8.51 -7.89 9.52
N GLU A 148 -8.20 -8.41 8.35
CA GLU A 148 -9.19 -8.62 7.29
C GLU A 148 -10.29 -9.61 7.72
N VAL A 149 -9.91 -10.69 8.41
CA VAL A 149 -10.85 -11.67 8.98
C VAL A 149 -11.68 -11.05 10.10
N ASP A 150 -11.04 -10.35 11.03
CA ASP A 150 -11.70 -9.67 12.14
C ASP A 150 -12.69 -8.63 11.66
N PHE A 151 -12.30 -7.83 10.65
CA PHE A 151 -13.15 -6.80 10.08
C PHE A 151 -14.38 -7.40 9.37
N ARG A 152 -14.22 -8.51 8.64
CA ARG A 152 -15.37 -9.23 8.05
C ARG A 152 -16.29 -9.80 9.13
N THR A 153 -15.73 -10.37 10.19
CA THR A 153 -16.51 -10.89 11.32
C THR A 153 -17.28 -9.77 12.01
N TYR A 154 -16.62 -8.63 12.23
CA TYR A 154 -17.26 -7.44 12.80
C TYR A 154 -18.42 -6.94 11.93
N THR A 155 -18.19 -6.77 10.64
CA THR A 155 -19.23 -6.27 9.71
C THR A 155 -20.40 -7.24 9.63
N GLN A 156 -20.14 -8.53 9.54
CA GLN A 156 -21.18 -9.55 9.51
C GLN A 156 -22.03 -9.54 10.79
N LYS A 157 -21.38 -9.39 11.95
CA LYS A 157 -22.08 -9.38 13.25
C LYS A 157 -22.95 -8.14 13.47
N PHE A 158 -22.45 -6.96 13.10
CA PHE A 158 -23.05 -5.68 13.47
C PHE A 158 -23.73 -4.94 12.33
N MET A 159 -23.44 -5.31 11.08
CA MET A 159 -23.94 -4.61 9.88
C MET A 159 -24.57 -5.57 8.86
N GLY A 160 -24.73 -6.84 9.22
CA GLY A 160 -25.17 -7.88 8.29
C GLY A 160 -24.15 -8.16 7.19
N ASP A 161 -24.57 -8.86 6.15
CA ASP A 161 -23.70 -9.22 5.01
C ASP A 161 -23.64 -8.08 3.96
N CYS A 162 -23.39 -6.85 4.44
CA CYS A 162 -23.46 -5.63 3.62
C CYS A 162 -22.25 -5.43 2.70
N ALA A 163 -21.10 -6.03 3.02
CA ALA A 163 -19.86 -5.85 2.26
C ALA A 163 -18.98 -7.10 2.27
N HIS A 164 -18.32 -7.35 1.13
CA HIS A 164 -17.29 -8.37 0.98
C HIS A 164 -15.92 -7.68 0.86
N TYR A 165 -15.25 -7.50 1.99
CA TYR A 165 -13.94 -6.87 2.13
C TYR A 165 -12.83 -7.93 2.01
N PHE A 166 -11.92 -7.76 1.05
CA PHE A 166 -10.81 -8.69 0.83
C PHE A 166 -9.62 -7.99 0.19
N SER A 167 -8.43 -8.58 0.32
CA SER A 167 -7.21 -8.11 -0.34
C SER A 167 -6.92 -8.96 -1.58
N PHE A 168 -7.06 -8.36 -2.76
CA PHE A 168 -6.84 -9.03 -4.06
C PHE A 168 -5.41 -9.53 -4.20
N LEU A 169 -4.43 -8.78 -3.69
CA LEU A 169 -3.01 -9.12 -3.80
C LEU A 169 -2.50 -10.06 -2.69
N ARG A 170 -3.35 -10.47 -1.77
CA ARG A 170 -2.97 -11.38 -0.66
C ARG A 170 -2.23 -12.65 -1.09
N PRO A 171 -2.56 -13.31 -2.21
CA PRO A 171 -1.85 -14.51 -2.65
C PRO A 171 -0.45 -14.25 -3.23
N TYR A 172 -0.09 -12.98 -3.49
CA TYR A 172 1.12 -12.61 -4.22
C TYR A 172 2.19 -12.05 -3.30
N THR A 173 3.45 -12.38 -3.63
CA THR A 173 4.64 -11.77 -3.03
C THR A 173 4.92 -10.41 -3.66
N GLU A 174 5.74 -9.59 -2.99
CA GLU A 174 6.19 -8.30 -3.51
C GLU A 174 6.93 -8.44 -4.86
N LEU A 175 7.73 -9.50 -5.04
CA LEU A 175 8.41 -9.78 -6.31
C LEU A 175 7.41 -10.10 -7.43
N GLN A 176 6.41 -10.93 -7.17
CA GLN A 176 5.36 -11.22 -8.16
C GLN A 176 4.56 -9.97 -8.53
N ILE A 177 4.24 -9.13 -7.54
CA ILE A 177 3.55 -7.85 -7.79
C ILE A 177 4.43 -6.91 -8.60
N ALA A 178 5.75 -6.85 -8.33
CA ALA A 178 6.70 -6.06 -9.09
C ALA A 178 6.83 -6.57 -10.55
N GLU A 179 6.84 -7.88 -10.76
CA GLU A 179 6.83 -8.47 -12.09
C GLU A 179 5.57 -8.10 -12.87
N MET A 180 4.39 -8.28 -12.27
CA MET A 180 3.12 -7.86 -12.88
C MET A 180 3.13 -6.37 -13.20
N PHE A 181 3.54 -5.52 -12.26
CA PHE A 181 3.61 -4.07 -12.47
C PHE A 181 4.57 -3.68 -13.59
N SER A 182 5.71 -4.37 -13.73
CA SER A 182 6.71 -4.08 -14.76
C SER A 182 6.18 -4.18 -16.19
N GLN A 183 5.12 -4.97 -16.40
CA GLN A 183 4.44 -5.15 -17.68
C GLN A 183 3.52 -3.97 -18.04
N HIS A 184 3.17 -3.13 -17.06
CA HIS A 184 2.30 -1.97 -17.21
C HIS A 184 3.10 -0.67 -17.39
N SER A 185 3.92 -0.61 -18.44
CA SER A 185 4.85 0.51 -18.68
C SER A 185 4.18 1.89 -18.74
N GLN A 186 2.88 1.95 -19.07
CA GLN A 186 2.09 3.17 -19.11
C GLN A 186 1.94 3.86 -17.73
N TYR A 187 2.27 3.18 -16.63
CA TYR A 187 2.21 3.76 -15.27
C TYR A 187 3.58 4.14 -14.70
N HIS A 188 4.68 3.76 -15.36
CA HIS A 188 6.03 3.91 -14.79
C HIS A 188 6.42 5.37 -14.50
N ASP A 189 5.88 6.32 -15.27
CA ASP A 189 6.14 7.75 -15.12
C ASP A 189 5.29 8.41 -14.03
N ILE A 190 4.15 7.80 -13.64
CA ILE A 190 3.14 8.44 -12.78
C ILE A 190 2.94 7.80 -11.41
N PHE A 191 3.30 6.52 -11.22
CA PHE A 191 3.12 5.87 -9.91
C PHE A 191 4.08 6.43 -8.85
N ARG A 192 3.62 6.52 -7.61
CA ARG A 192 4.43 6.97 -6.47
C ARG A 192 4.04 6.21 -5.21
N SER A 193 5.04 5.66 -4.51
CA SER A 193 4.87 5.03 -3.19
C SER A 193 5.63 5.77 -2.09
N CYS A 194 6.28 6.88 -2.41
CA CYS A 194 7.07 7.67 -1.48
C CYS A 194 6.20 8.50 -0.53
N ASN A 195 6.31 8.28 0.78
CA ASN A 195 5.58 9.05 1.77
C ASN A 195 6.06 10.52 1.85
N VAL A 196 7.38 10.75 1.76
CA VAL A 196 8.00 12.07 1.87
C VAL A 196 7.67 12.94 0.66
N GLY A 197 7.89 12.42 -0.56
CA GLY A 197 7.67 13.15 -1.81
C GLY A 197 6.23 13.16 -2.32
N SER A 198 5.31 12.45 -1.65
CA SER A 198 3.95 12.25 -2.15
C SER A 198 3.11 13.53 -2.26
N LYS A 199 3.42 14.58 -1.47
CA LYS A 199 2.73 15.87 -1.57
C LYS A 199 3.13 16.66 -2.81
N GLU A 200 4.34 16.43 -3.32
CA GLU A 200 4.93 17.08 -4.49
C GLU A 200 4.91 16.17 -5.73
N ASP A 201 4.23 15.03 -5.61
CA ASP A 201 4.09 14.00 -6.65
C ASP A 201 5.44 13.51 -7.21
N LYS A 202 6.43 13.33 -6.33
CA LYS A 202 7.78 12.92 -6.69
C LYS A 202 8.33 11.79 -5.82
N TRP A 203 9.33 11.08 -6.31
CA TRP A 203 10.20 10.23 -5.50
C TRP A 203 11.20 11.12 -4.75
N CYS A 204 11.31 10.98 -3.43
CA CYS A 204 12.32 11.74 -2.67
C CYS A 204 13.73 11.13 -2.83
N CYS A 205 13.83 9.89 -3.26
CA CYS A 205 15.07 9.13 -3.48
C CYS A 205 16.01 9.10 -2.27
N ASN A 206 15.47 9.30 -1.07
CA ASN A 206 16.24 9.37 0.17
C ASN A 206 15.47 8.79 1.38
N CYS A 207 14.67 7.74 1.17
CA CYS A 207 13.96 7.01 2.23
C CYS A 207 13.90 5.52 1.92
N SER A 208 13.61 4.72 2.95
CA SER A 208 13.49 3.25 2.86
C SER A 208 12.48 2.80 1.80
N LYS A 209 11.33 3.50 1.65
CA LYS A 209 10.33 3.14 0.64
C LYS A 209 10.80 3.36 -0.80
N CYS A 210 11.52 4.46 -1.07
CA CYS A 210 12.09 4.68 -2.40
C CYS A 210 13.10 3.59 -2.74
N LEU A 211 14.00 3.27 -1.80
CA LEU A 211 15.01 2.23 -1.98
C LEU A 211 14.38 0.85 -2.15
N PHE A 212 13.39 0.51 -1.32
CA PHE A 212 12.64 -0.73 -1.44
C PHE A 212 11.97 -0.86 -2.81
N ALA A 213 11.22 0.16 -3.24
CA ALA A 213 10.56 0.14 -4.55
C ALA A 213 11.57 -0.02 -5.70
N TYR A 214 12.74 0.61 -5.58
CA TYR A 214 13.84 0.44 -6.54
C TYR A 214 14.34 -1.01 -6.55
N ILE A 215 14.69 -1.57 -5.40
CA ILE A 215 15.24 -2.94 -5.30
C ILE A 215 14.26 -3.97 -5.88
N ILE A 216 12.98 -3.89 -5.53
CA ILE A 216 11.97 -4.87 -5.96
C ILE A 216 11.67 -4.80 -7.46
N LEU A 217 11.77 -3.62 -8.08
CA LEU A 217 11.55 -3.44 -9.52
C LEU A 217 12.80 -3.73 -10.37
N ALA A 218 13.98 -3.59 -9.81
CA ALA A 218 15.26 -3.73 -10.53
C ALA A 218 15.48 -5.09 -11.23
N PRO A 219 14.94 -6.24 -10.74
CA PRO A 219 15.03 -7.50 -11.49
C PRO A 219 14.26 -7.51 -12.81
N TYR A 220 13.24 -6.68 -12.95
CA TYR A 220 12.28 -6.70 -14.07
C TYR A 220 12.41 -5.53 -15.03
N LEU A 221 13.12 -4.47 -14.64
CA LEU A 221 13.31 -3.25 -15.43
C LEU A 221 14.81 -2.98 -15.65
N SER A 222 15.15 -2.48 -16.84
CA SER A 222 16.55 -2.10 -17.14
C SER A 222 16.97 -0.89 -16.28
N GLU A 223 18.28 -0.72 -16.08
CA GLU A 223 18.84 0.42 -15.33
C GLU A 223 18.37 1.76 -15.90
N GLU A 224 18.31 1.89 -17.24
CA GLU A 224 17.83 3.13 -17.90
C GLU A 224 16.38 3.43 -17.53
N LYS A 225 15.50 2.41 -17.50
CA LYS A 225 14.11 2.58 -17.07
C LYS A 225 14.02 2.95 -15.61
N MET A 226 14.82 2.31 -14.75
CA MET A 226 14.86 2.62 -13.32
C MET A 226 15.31 4.07 -13.08
N VAL A 227 16.35 4.54 -13.78
CA VAL A 227 16.81 5.93 -13.71
C VAL A 227 15.75 6.89 -14.27
N ALA A 228 15.02 6.52 -15.31
CA ALA A 228 13.92 7.34 -15.84
C ALA A 228 12.76 7.48 -14.80
N ILE A 229 12.49 6.45 -14.00
CA ILE A 229 11.45 6.47 -12.97
C ILE A 229 11.87 7.29 -11.74
N PHE A 230 13.10 7.05 -11.24
CA PHE A 230 13.57 7.60 -9.96
C PHE A 230 14.44 8.85 -10.11
N GLY A 231 14.95 9.13 -11.31
CA GLY A 231 15.86 10.24 -11.60
C GLY A 231 17.34 9.92 -11.39
N GLU A 232 17.66 8.84 -10.64
CA GLU A 232 19.02 8.41 -10.33
C GLU A 232 19.07 6.90 -10.04
N ASN A 233 20.27 6.30 -10.05
CA ASN A 233 20.44 4.92 -9.58
C ASN A 233 20.58 4.91 -8.06
N LEU A 234 19.56 4.40 -7.34
CA LEU A 234 19.53 4.40 -5.88
C LEU A 234 20.53 3.39 -5.28
N LEU A 235 20.97 2.39 -6.04
CA LEU A 235 21.97 1.42 -5.57
C LEU A 235 23.40 1.99 -5.56
N ASP A 236 23.61 3.12 -6.21
CA ASP A 236 24.89 3.83 -6.24
C ASP A 236 24.95 5.01 -5.25
N LYS A 237 24.03 5.04 -4.27
CA LYS A 237 23.83 6.18 -3.36
C LYS A 237 24.26 5.84 -1.92
N PRO A 238 25.45 6.29 -1.45
CA PRO A 238 25.95 5.97 -0.11
C PRO A 238 25.04 6.42 1.04
N THR A 239 24.30 7.52 0.85
CA THR A 239 23.39 8.06 1.88
C THR A 239 22.23 7.12 2.21
N LEU A 240 21.97 6.12 1.38
CA LEU A 240 20.92 5.13 1.60
C LEU A 240 21.43 3.86 2.33
N GLN A 241 22.71 3.78 2.70
CA GLN A 241 23.30 2.57 3.29
C GLN A 241 22.55 2.11 4.55
N THR A 242 22.17 3.01 5.45
CA THR A 242 21.43 2.65 6.67
C THR A 242 20.11 1.97 6.33
N TYR A 243 19.31 2.54 5.41
CA TYR A 243 18.05 1.93 4.98
C TYR A 243 18.28 0.61 4.24
N PHE A 244 19.39 0.51 3.48
CA PHE A 244 19.77 -0.72 2.80
C PHE A 244 20.09 -1.84 3.79
N ASP A 245 20.83 -1.54 4.86
CA ASP A 245 21.18 -2.49 5.90
C ASP A 245 19.92 -3.00 6.66
N GLU A 246 18.98 -2.10 6.92
CA GLU A 246 17.69 -2.44 7.52
C GLU A 246 16.84 -3.32 6.58
N LEU A 247 16.78 -3.01 5.29
CA LEU A 247 16.00 -3.74 4.30
C LEU A 247 16.57 -5.13 3.98
N THR A 248 17.89 -5.31 4.11
CA THR A 248 18.58 -6.57 3.77
C THR A 248 18.81 -7.49 4.96
N GLY A 249 18.51 -7.02 6.18
CA GLY A 249 18.80 -7.73 7.42
C GLY A 249 20.29 -7.79 7.75
N ILE A 250 21.09 -6.85 7.26
CA ILE A 250 22.44 -6.54 7.77
C ILE A 250 22.29 -5.84 9.13
N ALA A 251 21.37 -4.90 9.24
CA ALA A 251 20.92 -4.36 10.52
C ALA A 251 19.89 -5.28 11.19
N ALA A 252 19.80 -5.19 12.54
CA ALA A 252 18.94 -6.09 13.34
C ALA A 252 17.45 -5.79 13.24
N VAL A 253 17.06 -4.60 12.81
CA VAL A 253 15.64 -4.14 12.78
C VAL A 253 15.28 -3.66 11.38
N LYS A 254 14.10 -4.06 10.90
CA LYS A 254 13.52 -3.57 9.66
C LYS A 254 13.02 -2.11 9.82
N PRO A 255 12.92 -1.35 8.71
CA PRO A 255 12.28 -0.04 8.74
C PRO A 255 10.82 -0.16 9.20
N PHE A 256 10.35 0.79 10.01
CA PHE A 256 8.92 0.92 10.35
C PHE A 256 8.13 1.54 9.19
N GLU A 257 8.17 0.89 8.04
CA GLU A 257 7.53 1.31 6.79
C GLU A 257 6.91 0.08 6.10
N CYS A 258 5.96 0.35 5.20
CA CYS A 258 5.38 -0.70 4.37
C CYS A 258 6.40 -1.13 3.30
N VAL A 259 7.18 -2.12 3.61
CA VAL A 259 8.20 -2.75 2.76
C VAL A 259 8.06 -4.26 2.89
N GLY A 260 8.44 -4.99 1.87
CA GLY A 260 8.34 -6.45 1.83
C GLY A 260 9.17 -7.18 2.89
N THR A 261 9.29 -8.47 2.74
CA THR A 261 10.10 -9.32 3.63
C THR A 261 11.59 -9.15 3.36
N LEU A 262 12.44 -9.49 4.35
CA LEU A 262 13.88 -9.54 4.16
C LEU A 262 14.25 -10.55 3.06
N GLU A 263 13.52 -11.65 2.97
CA GLU A 263 13.76 -12.69 1.96
C GLU A 263 13.54 -12.15 0.55
N GLU A 264 12.41 -11.47 0.30
CA GLU A 264 12.09 -10.89 -1.01
C GLU A 264 13.12 -9.86 -1.46
N VAL A 265 13.57 -8.99 -0.53
CA VAL A 265 14.63 -8.01 -0.82
C VAL A 265 15.95 -8.71 -1.18
N ASN A 266 16.35 -9.73 -0.42
CA ASN A 266 17.58 -10.47 -0.69
C ASN A 266 17.49 -11.25 -2.02
N LEU A 267 16.34 -11.83 -2.37
CA LEU A 267 16.12 -12.49 -3.66
C LEU A 267 16.22 -11.48 -4.83
N ALA A 268 15.60 -10.31 -4.68
CA ALA A 268 15.73 -9.25 -5.68
C ALA A 268 17.19 -8.84 -5.91
N LEU A 269 17.94 -8.62 -4.83
CA LEU A 269 19.35 -8.25 -4.91
C LEU A 269 20.19 -9.33 -5.57
N GLN A 270 19.98 -10.60 -5.22
CA GLN A 270 20.69 -11.72 -5.85
C GLN A 270 20.48 -11.77 -7.37
N ALA A 271 19.26 -11.48 -7.82
CA ALA A 271 18.93 -11.44 -9.25
C ALA A 271 19.67 -10.33 -10.03
N ILE A 272 19.98 -9.20 -9.38
CA ILE A 272 20.58 -8.04 -10.05
C ILE A 272 22.10 -7.93 -9.86
N ILE A 273 22.69 -8.64 -8.88
CA ILE A 273 24.14 -8.64 -8.64
C ILE A 273 24.97 -8.83 -9.93
N PRO A 274 24.65 -9.78 -10.85
CA PRO A 274 25.47 -9.99 -12.05
C PRO A 274 25.62 -8.73 -12.91
N ASN A 275 24.60 -7.87 -12.93
CA ASN A 275 24.54 -6.70 -13.80
C ASN A 275 24.88 -5.37 -13.10
N GLN A 276 24.99 -5.38 -11.74
CA GLN A 276 25.11 -4.15 -10.93
C GLN A 276 26.25 -4.23 -9.89
N LYS A 277 27.26 -5.08 -10.14
CA LYS A 277 28.38 -5.31 -9.20
C LYS A 277 29.21 -4.06 -8.89
N ASP A 278 29.19 -3.09 -9.79
CA ASP A 278 29.90 -1.81 -9.67
C ASP A 278 29.22 -0.81 -8.72
N LYS A 279 27.97 -1.01 -8.38
CA LYS A 279 27.18 -0.07 -7.56
C LYS A 279 27.56 -0.16 -6.08
N PHE A 280 27.60 1.00 -5.44
CA PHE A 280 28.08 1.15 -4.06
C PHE A 280 27.35 0.21 -3.08
N LEU A 281 26.02 0.20 -3.05
CA LEU A 281 25.23 -0.63 -2.13
C LEU A 281 25.35 -2.13 -2.45
N ILE A 282 25.55 -2.50 -3.71
CA ILE A 282 25.77 -3.89 -4.11
C ILE A 282 27.15 -4.38 -3.66
N GLN A 283 28.19 -3.56 -3.80
CA GLN A 283 29.51 -3.89 -3.26
C GLN A 283 29.49 -4.06 -1.74
N HIS A 284 28.78 -3.16 -1.05
CA HIS A 284 28.57 -3.27 0.39
C HIS A 284 27.84 -4.59 0.75
N TYR A 285 26.79 -4.95 0.03
CA TYR A 285 26.03 -6.18 0.24
C TYR A 285 26.89 -7.45 0.06
N ILE A 286 27.64 -7.54 -1.05
CA ILE A 286 28.52 -8.67 -1.34
C ILE A 286 29.53 -8.85 -0.21
N LYS A 287 30.15 -7.75 0.25
CA LYS A 287 31.11 -7.80 1.36
C LYS A 287 30.45 -8.25 2.67
N ALA A 288 29.28 -7.71 3.01
CA ALA A 288 28.59 -8.03 4.26
C ALA A 288 28.07 -9.48 4.31
N LYS A 289 27.55 -9.99 3.20
CA LYS A 289 27.01 -11.36 3.09
C LYS A 289 28.04 -12.39 2.70
N LYS A 290 29.28 -11.98 2.39
CA LYS A 290 30.43 -12.86 1.94
C LYS A 290 30.06 -13.66 0.67
N LEU A 291 29.43 -13.01 -0.30
CA LEU A 291 29.03 -13.59 -1.59
C LEU A 291 30.15 -13.54 -2.63
#